data_36bbd7aebfc94311969aebfb7ea63d50
#
_entry.id   36bbd7aebfc94311969aebfb7ea63d50
#
_cell.length_a   1.000
_cell.length_b   1.000
_cell.length_c   1.000
_cell.angle_alpha   90.00
_cell.angle_beta   90.00
_cell.angle_gamma   90.00
#
_symmetry.space_group_name_H-M   'P 1'
#
loop_
_entity.id
_entity.type
_entity.pdbx_description
1 polymer ?
#
loop_
_entity_poly.entity_id
_entity_poly.type
_entity_poly.pdbx_seq_one_letter_code
_entity_poly.pdbx_strand_id
1 'polypeptide(L)'
;MKHTLLGAAFFAAATALSPLMAQAQEVTLRLHQFLPPPATVPKMILKPWGAQVEEASGGRIKIEHFDAMSLGGTPPGLMDQAADGVADMVMTVVGYTPGRFPKTEVFELPFMMTDPVATSKAFMELVETDLQEGEYKDVKVLGAWVHGPGVIHTESGVSKLEDMEGQTLRGPTRIITDMLKELGATPVGLPLPAIPEALSKGVISGTVIPWEVTPAVKLTDLVEHHTEFSGKEALYTATIVLVMNRDKYNALPDDLKAILDAESGQKLSAFAARVMLERDAPGREIAEDKGNEIVVLDEAEVARWKEKAQPVIARWIDEVGSKGIDGEALIEQAKALIAKHGG
;
A
#
# COMPACT_ATOMS: atom_id res chain seq x y z
N MET A 1 -72.58 -39.81 -48.14
CA MET A 1 -71.18 -39.34 -48.35
C MET A 1 -70.88 -38.39 -47.27
N LYS A 2 -70.05 -38.75 -46.29
CA LYS A 2 -69.77 -38.04 -45.05
C LYS A 2 -68.37 -37.45 -45.17
N HIS A 3 -68.22 -36.11 -45.07
CA HIS A 3 -66.95 -35.44 -45.02
C HIS A 3 -66.61 -35.16 -43.54
N THR A 4 -65.51 -35.75 -43.07
CA THR A 4 -64.95 -35.51 -41.73
C THR A 4 -63.87 -34.40 -41.81
N LEU A 5 -64.05 -33.28 -41.11
CA LEU A 5 -63.07 -32.25 -41.01
C LEU A 5 -62.24 -32.54 -39.76
N LEU A 6 -60.90 -32.67 -39.93
CA LEU A 6 -59.89 -32.72 -38.85
C LEU A 6 -59.47 -31.30 -38.51
N GLY A 7 -59.75 -30.86 -37.33
CA GLY A 7 -59.22 -29.60 -36.79
C GLY A 7 -57.82 -29.81 -36.15
N ALA A 8 -56.83 -29.15 -36.71
CA ALA A 8 -55.48 -29.10 -36.10
C ALA A 8 -55.41 -27.92 -35.10
N ALA A 9 -55.22 -28.24 -33.79
CA ALA A 9 -54.98 -27.26 -32.75
C ALA A 9 -53.47 -26.90 -32.72
N PHE A 10 -53.14 -25.68 -33.10
CA PHE A 10 -51.80 -25.12 -32.93
C PHE A 10 -51.64 -24.62 -31.47
N PHE A 11 -50.82 -25.30 -30.67
CA PHE A 11 -50.38 -24.80 -29.37
C PHE A 11 -49.21 -23.85 -29.62
N ALA A 12 -49.43 -22.55 -29.49
CA ALA A 12 -48.38 -21.53 -29.50
C ALA A 12 -47.77 -21.47 -28.09
N ALA A 13 -46.57 -22.05 -27.92
CA ALA A 13 -45.76 -21.90 -26.72
C ALA A 13 -45.16 -20.48 -26.74
N ALA A 14 -45.75 -19.56 -25.97
CA ALA A 14 -45.18 -18.26 -25.72
C ALA A 14 -44.00 -18.43 -24.73
N THR A 15 -42.76 -18.48 -25.24
CA THR A 15 -41.55 -18.34 -24.43
C THR A 15 -41.49 -16.90 -23.92
N ALA A 16 -41.81 -16.70 -22.64
CA ALA A 16 -41.61 -15.46 -21.95
C ALA A 16 -40.09 -15.24 -21.80
N LEU A 17 -39.50 -14.48 -22.75
CA LEU A 17 -38.20 -13.86 -22.53
C LEU A 17 -38.39 -12.80 -21.47
N SER A 18 -38.06 -13.13 -20.21
CA SER A 18 -37.86 -12.10 -19.17
C SER A 18 -36.71 -11.22 -19.66
N PRO A 19 -36.91 -9.89 -19.80
CA PRO A 19 -35.78 -9.01 -20.06
C PRO A 19 -34.86 -9.10 -18.84
N LEU A 20 -33.62 -9.54 -19.04
CA LEU A 20 -32.54 -9.22 -18.11
C LEU A 20 -32.49 -7.69 -18.11
N MET A 21 -33.08 -7.09 -17.07
CA MET A 21 -32.89 -5.68 -16.79
C MET A 21 -31.40 -5.53 -16.51
N ALA A 22 -30.62 -5.07 -17.49
CA ALA A 22 -29.29 -4.54 -17.25
C ALA A 22 -29.51 -3.42 -16.20
N GLN A 23 -29.11 -3.66 -14.98
CA GLN A 23 -29.13 -2.65 -13.94
C GLN A 23 -28.24 -1.51 -14.45
N ALA A 24 -28.80 -0.34 -14.65
CA ALA A 24 -28.06 0.83 -15.11
C ALA A 24 -26.96 1.16 -14.07
N GLN A 25 -25.76 1.46 -14.57
CA GLN A 25 -24.69 2.01 -13.75
C GLN A 25 -25.23 3.20 -12.94
N GLU A 26 -25.06 3.15 -11.61
CA GLU A 26 -25.64 4.13 -10.70
C GLU A 26 -24.56 5.09 -10.18
N VAL A 27 -23.36 4.57 -9.93
CA VAL A 27 -22.24 5.33 -9.36
C VAL A 27 -20.95 5.04 -10.14
N THR A 28 -20.25 6.09 -10.55
CA THR A 28 -18.87 6.00 -11.03
C THR A 28 -17.95 6.59 -9.96
N LEU A 29 -16.91 5.84 -9.60
CA LEU A 29 -15.88 6.23 -8.63
C LEU A 29 -14.53 6.34 -9.33
N ARG A 30 -13.90 7.52 -9.28
CA ARG A 30 -12.58 7.78 -9.84
C ARG A 30 -11.52 7.43 -8.80
N LEU A 31 -10.69 6.41 -9.10
CA LEU A 31 -9.58 5.99 -8.27
C LEU A 31 -8.27 6.53 -8.85
N HIS A 32 -7.58 7.40 -8.11
CA HIS A 32 -6.33 8.05 -8.50
C HIS A 32 -5.15 7.55 -7.66
N GLN A 33 -4.00 7.34 -8.31
CA GLN A 33 -2.79 6.88 -7.64
C GLN A 33 -1.53 7.22 -8.46
N PHE A 34 -0.33 7.06 -7.87
CA PHE A 34 0.94 7.56 -8.41
C PHE A 34 1.77 6.52 -9.18
N LEU A 35 1.46 5.22 -9.08
CA LEU A 35 2.23 4.15 -9.73
C LEU A 35 1.86 4.01 -11.22
N PRO A 36 2.80 3.60 -12.08
CA PRO A 36 2.49 3.33 -13.48
C PRO A 36 1.60 2.09 -13.62
N PRO A 37 0.79 2.00 -14.70
CA PRO A 37 -0.20 0.92 -14.90
C PRO A 37 0.33 -0.52 -14.78
N PRO A 38 1.59 -0.85 -15.18
CA PRO A 38 2.11 -2.22 -15.06
C PRO A 38 2.60 -2.59 -13.66
N ALA A 39 2.72 -1.61 -12.73
CA ALA A 39 3.15 -1.89 -11.37
C ALA A 39 2.18 -2.83 -10.63
N THR A 40 2.70 -3.53 -9.63
CA THR A 40 1.95 -4.56 -8.88
C THR A 40 0.65 -4.02 -8.31
N VAL A 41 0.69 -2.89 -7.59
CA VAL A 41 -0.49 -2.36 -6.89
C VAL A 41 -1.63 -2.02 -7.86
N PRO A 42 -1.47 -1.18 -8.90
CA PRO A 42 -2.57 -0.92 -9.82
C PRO A 42 -3.01 -2.16 -10.59
N LYS A 43 -2.06 -2.99 -11.06
CA LYS A 43 -2.38 -4.12 -11.95
C LYS A 43 -2.98 -5.31 -11.23
N MET A 44 -2.45 -5.66 -10.05
CA MET A 44 -2.75 -6.92 -9.37
C MET A 44 -3.57 -6.74 -8.09
N ILE A 45 -3.75 -5.52 -7.60
CA ILE A 45 -4.52 -5.22 -6.39
C ILE A 45 -5.73 -4.34 -6.73
N LEU A 46 -5.51 -3.10 -7.18
CA LEU A 46 -6.60 -2.13 -7.33
C LEU A 46 -7.59 -2.48 -8.46
N LYS A 47 -7.09 -2.90 -9.64
CA LYS A 47 -7.98 -3.29 -10.75
C LYS A 47 -8.76 -4.58 -10.45
N PRO A 48 -8.15 -5.67 -9.92
CA PRO A 48 -8.91 -6.83 -9.49
C PRO A 48 -9.92 -6.53 -8.37
N TRP A 49 -9.55 -5.73 -7.37
CA TRP A 49 -10.49 -5.29 -6.33
C TRP A 49 -11.65 -4.48 -6.92
N GLY A 50 -11.36 -3.53 -7.81
CA GLY A 50 -12.39 -2.75 -8.50
C GLY A 50 -13.36 -3.63 -9.29
N ALA A 51 -12.84 -4.62 -10.01
CA ALA A 51 -13.66 -5.59 -10.75
C ALA A 51 -14.56 -6.43 -9.82
N GLN A 52 -14.05 -6.83 -8.62
CA GLN A 52 -14.85 -7.53 -7.61
C GLN A 52 -16.00 -6.65 -7.08
N VAL A 53 -15.74 -5.35 -6.82
CA VAL A 53 -16.77 -4.39 -6.39
C VAL A 53 -17.81 -4.19 -7.50
N GLU A 54 -17.38 -4.05 -8.76
CA GLU A 54 -18.27 -3.94 -9.91
C GLU A 54 -19.17 -5.18 -10.06
N GLU A 55 -18.59 -6.38 -9.96
CA GLU A 55 -19.31 -7.65 -10.02
C GLU A 55 -20.29 -7.81 -8.85
N ALA A 56 -19.84 -7.57 -7.62
CA ALA A 56 -20.66 -7.70 -6.40
C ALA A 56 -21.84 -6.72 -6.40
N SER A 57 -21.68 -5.52 -7.01
CA SER A 57 -22.74 -4.54 -7.15
C SER A 57 -23.67 -4.79 -8.34
N GLY A 58 -23.45 -5.85 -9.13
CA GLY A 58 -24.18 -6.11 -10.37
C GLY A 58 -23.97 -5.01 -11.42
N GLY A 59 -22.80 -4.37 -11.42
CA GLY A 59 -22.43 -3.28 -12.33
C GLY A 59 -23.00 -1.89 -11.93
N ARG A 60 -23.62 -1.77 -10.77
CA ARG A 60 -24.14 -0.48 -10.26
C ARG A 60 -23.03 0.46 -9.81
N ILE A 61 -21.93 -0.06 -9.26
CA ILE A 61 -20.70 0.68 -9.00
C ILE A 61 -19.72 0.40 -10.14
N LYS A 62 -19.17 1.46 -10.73
CA LYS A 62 -18.05 1.38 -11.66
C LYS A 62 -16.83 2.10 -11.08
N ILE A 63 -15.64 1.49 -11.19
CA ILE A 63 -14.39 2.09 -10.75
C ILE A 63 -13.54 2.45 -11.96
N GLU A 64 -13.27 3.74 -12.12
CA GLU A 64 -12.39 4.28 -13.16
C GLU A 64 -10.99 4.54 -12.58
N HIS A 65 -9.98 3.90 -13.16
CA HIS A 65 -8.60 3.96 -12.69
C HIS A 65 -7.81 5.06 -13.39
N PHE A 66 -7.23 5.95 -12.61
CA PHE A 66 -6.35 7.04 -13.04
C PHE A 66 -4.95 6.81 -12.46
N ASP A 67 -4.12 6.10 -13.22
CA ASP A 67 -2.77 5.70 -12.84
C ASP A 67 -1.76 6.83 -13.09
N ALA A 68 -0.57 6.76 -12.46
CA ALA A 68 0.58 7.62 -12.71
C ALA A 68 0.28 9.13 -12.61
N MET A 69 -0.48 9.53 -11.60
CA MET A 69 -0.88 10.94 -11.39
C MET A 69 -1.64 11.57 -12.57
N SER A 70 -2.40 10.79 -13.36
CA SER A 70 -3.05 11.28 -14.59
C SER A 70 -4.17 12.30 -14.36
N LEU A 71 -4.70 12.45 -13.15
CA LEU A 71 -5.57 13.56 -12.77
C LEU A 71 -4.79 14.82 -12.32
N GLY A 72 -3.46 14.77 -12.38
CA GLY A 72 -2.59 15.87 -11.98
C GLY A 72 -2.24 15.89 -10.48
N GLY A 73 -1.45 16.89 -10.08
CA GLY A 73 -0.91 17.00 -8.73
C GLY A 73 0.38 16.20 -8.53
N THR A 74 0.71 15.94 -7.27
CA THR A 74 1.91 15.19 -6.86
C THR A 74 1.52 14.11 -5.85
N PRO A 75 2.32 13.03 -5.67
CA PRO A 75 1.99 11.98 -4.72
C PRO A 75 1.70 12.46 -3.29
N PRO A 76 2.40 13.45 -2.72
CA PRO A 76 2.04 14.02 -1.42
C PRO A 76 0.65 14.68 -1.36
N GLY A 77 0.11 15.15 -2.47
CA GLY A 77 -1.21 15.79 -2.55
C GLY A 77 -2.39 14.81 -2.67
N LEU A 78 -2.15 13.50 -2.81
CA LEU A 78 -3.22 12.52 -3.05
C LEU A 78 -4.23 12.46 -1.89
N MET A 79 -3.76 12.50 -0.64
CA MET A 79 -4.66 12.48 0.52
C MET A 79 -5.61 13.68 0.52
N ASP A 80 -5.12 14.87 0.17
CA ASP A 80 -5.95 16.07 0.06
C ASP A 80 -6.92 15.97 -1.12
N GLN A 81 -6.49 15.38 -2.25
CA GLN A 81 -7.40 15.14 -3.39
C GLN A 81 -8.59 14.26 -3.01
N ALA A 82 -8.41 13.26 -2.15
CA ALA A 82 -9.52 12.48 -1.63
C ALA A 82 -10.39 13.29 -0.65
N ALA A 83 -9.76 13.95 0.32
CA ALA A 83 -10.49 14.75 1.31
C ALA A 83 -11.34 15.87 0.66
N ASP A 84 -10.78 16.55 -0.34
CA ASP A 84 -11.43 17.65 -1.06
C ASP A 84 -12.36 17.18 -2.20
N GLY A 85 -12.46 15.88 -2.49
CA GLY A 85 -13.31 15.32 -3.54
C GLY A 85 -12.82 15.57 -4.97
N VAL A 86 -11.55 15.93 -5.16
CA VAL A 86 -10.90 16.04 -6.49
C VAL A 86 -10.84 14.68 -7.17
N ALA A 87 -10.56 13.63 -6.40
CA ALA A 87 -10.74 12.24 -6.76
C ALA A 87 -11.68 11.58 -5.76
N ASP A 88 -12.52 10.62 -6.21
CA ASP A 88 -13.45 9.94 -5.31
C ASP A 88 -12.70 8.96 -4.38
N MET A 89 -11.64 8.34 -4.90
CA MET A 89 -10.74 7.45 -4.16
C MET A 89 -9.29 7.73 -4.52
N VAL A 90 -8.39 7.53 -3.55
CA VAL A 90 -6.94 7.56 -3.81
C VAL A 90 -6.24 6.41 -3.09
N MET A 91 -5.17 5.89 -3.73
CA MET A 91 -4.17 5.06 -3.06
C MET A 91 -2.90 5.88 -2.88
N THR A 92 -2.38 5.91 -1.64
CA THR A 92 -1.16 6.67 -1.32
C THR A 92 -0.36 6.02 -0.19
N VAL A 93 0.92 6.36 -0.11
CA VAL A 93 1.76 6.11 1.07
C VAL A 93 1.43 7.18 2.10
N VAL A 94 1.05 6.77 3.32
CA VAL A 94 0.57 7.68 4.37
C VAL A 94 1.63 8.71 4.75
N GLY A 95 2.88 8.26 4.87
CA GLY A 95 4.01 9.11 5.24
C GLY A 95 4.46 10.12 4.17
N TYR A 96 3.83 10.19 2.98
CA TYR A 96 4.06 11.28 2.01
C TYR A 96 3.52 12.62 2.51
N THR A 97 2.72 12.63 3.58
CA THR A 97 2.29 13.82 4.33
C THR A 97 2.89 13.82 5.74
N PRO A 98 4.17 14.22 5.91
CA PRO A 98 4.89 14.07 7.18
C PRO A 98 4.17 14.70 8.36
N GLY A 99 4.06 13.94 9.47
CA GLY A 99 3.50 14.41 10.73
C GLY A 99 1.97 14.57 10.79
N ARG A 100 1.25 14.26 9.69
CA ARG A 100 -0.22 14.31 9.64
C ARG A 100 -0.88 13.11 10.33
N PHE A 101 -0.20 11.96 10.33
CA PHE A 101 -0.73 10.69 10.82
C PHE A 101 0.20 10.05 11.88
N PRO A 102 0.41 10.74 13.03
CA PRO A 102 1.43 10.35 14.01
C PRO A 102 1.19 8.97 14.65
N LYS A 103 -0.06 8.53 14.85
CA LYS A 103 -0.34 7.18 15.36
C LYS A 103 -0.08 6.10 14.31
N THR A 104 -0.41 6.37 13.04
CA THR A 104 -0.15 5.43 11.93
C THR A 104 1.33 5.11 11.78
N GLU A 105 2.23 6.06 12.09
CA GLU A 105 3.68 5.90 12.01
C GLU A 105 4.23 4.77 12.90
N VAL A 106 3.48 4.29 13.89
CA VAL A 106 3.89 3.14 14.74
C VAL A 106 4.28 1.91 13.91
N PHE A 107 3.60 1.68 12.78
CA PHE A 107 3.91 0.55 11.90
C PHE A 107 5.15 0.76 11.02
N GLU A 108 5.69 1.99 10.95
CA GLU A 108 6.91 2.33 10.22
C GLU A 108 8.16 2.37 11.10
N LEU A 109 8.01 2.16 12.41
CA LEU A 109 9.14 2.13 13.32
C LEU A 109 10.13 1.02 12.95
N PRO A 110 11.44 1.25 13.12
CA PRO A 110 12.45 0.25 12.78
C PRO A 110 12.18 -1.10 13.43
N PHE A 111 12.27 -2.17 12.65
CA PHE A 111 12.08 -3.57 13.09
C PHE A 111 10.72 -3.87 13.75
N MET A 112 9.68 -3.09 13.43
CA MET A 112 8.32 -3.32 13.94
C MET A 112 7.62 -4.46 13.19
N MET A 113 7.78 -4.54 11.87
CA MET A 113 7.11 -5.52 11.04
C MET A 113 7.80 -6.88 11.11
N THR A 114 7.03 -7.94 11.39
CA THR A 114 7.48 -9.34 11.38
C THR A 114 6.92 -10.10 10.18
N ASP A 115 5.63 -9.94 9.90
CA ASP A 115 4.94 -10.50 8.74
C ASP A 115 4.08 -9.41 8.09
N PRO A 116 4.21 -9.16 6.79
CA PRO A 116 3.47 -8.09 6.12
C PRO A 116 1.96 -8.28 6.15
N VAL A 117 1.45 -9.52 6.08
CA VAL A 117 0.01 -9.78 6.09
C VAL A 117 -0.56 -9.57 7.49
N ALA A 118 0.12 -10.09 8.52
CA ALA A 118 -0.26 -9.88 9.92
C ALA A 118 -0.20 -8.39 10.29
N THR A 119 0.87 -7.69 9.89
CA THR A 119 1.03 -6.25 10.14
C THR A 119 -0.04 -5.42 9.42
N SER A 120 -0.40 -5.77 8.19
CA SER A 120 -1.48 -5.09 7.45
C SER A 120 -2.85 -5.30 8.09
N LYS A 121 -3.13 -6.50 8.58
CA LYS A 121 -4.35 -6.77 9.34
C LYS A 121 -4.39 -6.02 10.65
N ALA A 122 -3.25 -5.93 11.35
CA ALA A 122 -3.11 -5.13 12.57
C ALA A 122 -3.32 -3.64 12.29
N PHE A 123 -2.75 -3.11 11.21
CA PHE A 123 -2.94 -1.73 10.80
C PHE A 123 -4.41 -1.44 10.48
N MET A 124 -5.06 -2.29 9.68
CA MET A 124 -6.48 -2.10 9.36
C MET A 124 -7.36 -2.22 10.62
N GLU A 125 -7.07 -3.13 11.57
CA GLU A 125 -7.80 -3.22 12.83
C GLU A 125 -7.63 -1.96 13.68
N LEU A 126 -6.42 -1.39 13.73
CA LEU A 126 -6.19 -0.11 14.42
C LEU A 126 -6.95 1.03 13.74
N VAL A 127 -7.03 1.04 12.40
CA VAL A 127 -7.89 1.99 11.67
C VAL A 127 -9.34 1.85 12.09
N GLU A 128 -9.88 0.63 12.10
CA GLU A 128 -11.28 0.36 12.43
C GLU A 128 -11.65 0.74 13.87
N THR A 129 -10.72 0.58 14.81
CA THR A 129 -10.99 0.74 16.25
C THR A 129 -10.61 2.12 16.81
N ASP A 130 -9.67 2.84 16.19
CA ASP A 130 -9.16 4.12 16.72
C ASP A 130 -8.94 5.19 15.65
N LEU A 131 -8.31 4.85 14.50
CA LEU A 131 -7.79 5.89 13.62
C LEU A 131 -8.83 6.47 12.66
N GLN A 132 -9.91 5.74 12.33
CA GLN A 132 -10.91 6.17 11.34
C GLN A 132 -11.58 7.49 11.73
N GLU A 133 -11.97 7.66 12.98
CA GLU A 133 -12.62 8.89 13.47
C GLU A 133 -11.60 9.90 14.06
N GLY A 134 -10.31 9.53 14.06
CA GLY A 134 -9.19 10.37 14.46
C GLY A 134 -8.43 10.91 13.25
N GLU A 135 -7.33 10.23 12.90
CA GLU A 135 -6.40 10.67 11.84
C GLU A 135 -7.04 10.63 10.44
N TYR A 136 -7.98 9.72 10.20
CA TYR A 136 -8.65 9.55 8.90
C TYR A 136 -10.07 10.11 8.85
N LYS A 137 -10.44 11.00 9.77
CA LYS A 137 -11.81 11.53 9.89
C LYS A 137 -12.35 12.19 8.60
N ASP A 138 -11.49 12.76 7.77
CA ASP A 138 -11.86 13.49 6.55
C ASP A 138 -12.03 12.56 5.34
N VAL A 139 -11.70 11.27 5.48
CA VAL A 139 -11.81 10.24 4.44
C VAL A 139 -12.38 8.95 5.03
N LYS A 140 -12.91 8.06 4.19
CA LYS A 140 -13.24 6.66 4.56
C LYS A 140 -12.07 5.78 4.14
N VAL A 141 -11.44 5.07 5.06
CA VAL A 141 -10.43 4.07 4.75
C VAL A 141 -11.12 2.81 4.23
N LEU A 142 -10.79 2.41 3.01
CA LEU A 142 -11.26 1.18 2.38
C LEU A 142 -10.26 0.02 2.54
N GLY A 143 -8.98 0.33 2.68
CA GLY A 143 -7.93 -0.64 2.97
C GLY A 143 -6.69 0.05 3.51
N ALA A 144 -6.00 -0.64 4.41
CA ALA A 144 -4.77 -0.18 5.04
C ALA A 144 -3.78 -1.35 5.10
N TRP A 145 -2.61 -1.21 4.50
CA TRP A 145 -1.63 -2.29 4.42
C TRP A 145 -0.20 -1.77 4.43
N VAL A 146 0.74 -2.68 4.57
CA VAL A 146 2.17 -2.41 4.46
C VAL A 146 2.77 -3.25 3.32
N HIS A 147 3.90 -2.80 2.78
CA HIS A 147 4.66 -3.56 1.79
C HIS A 147 5.53 -4.64 2.46
N GLY A 148 6.17 -5.50 1.67
CA GLY A 148 7.16 -6.49 2.13
C GLY A 148 8.38 -5.86 2.82
N PRO A 149 9.37 -6.66 3.24
CA PRO A 149 10.58 -6.15 3.87
C PRO A 149 11.28 -5.08 3.03
N GLY A 150 11.63 -3.98 3.66
CA GLY A 150 12.42 -2.93 3.03
C GLY A 150 13.86 -3.38 2.81
N VAL A 151 14.38 -3.13 1.61
CA VAL A 151 15.72 -3.47 1.14
C VAL A 151 16.49 -2.19 0.84
N ILE A 152 17.80 -2.18 1.10
CA ILE A 152 18.69 -1.08 0.70
C ILE A 152 19.25 -1.37 -0.68
N HIS A 153 19.16 -0.41 -1.59
CA HIS A 153 19.66 -0.51 -2.96
C HIS A 153 20.56 0.68 -3.25
N THR A 154 21.82 0.41 -3.63
CA THR A 154 22.88 1.42 -3.72
C THR A 154 23.78 1.21 -4.93
N GLU A 155 24.46 2.30 -5.36
CA GLU A 155 25.51 2.24 -6.37
C GLU A 155 26.79 1.56 -5.84
N SER A 156 27.06 1.71 -4.54
CA SER A 156 28.19 1.06 -3.85
C SER A 156 27.67 0.18 -2.71
N GLY A 157 28.24 -1.00 -2.54
CA GLY A 157 27.74 -2.04 -1.63
C GLY A 157 27.67 -1.59 -0.16
N VAL A 158 26.62 -2.06 0.53
CA VAL A 158 26.45 -1.96 1.98
C VAL A 158 26.41 -3.38 2.55
N SER A 159 27.45 -3.77 3.25
CA SER A 159 27.61 -5.11 3.84
C SER A 159 27.68 -5.09 5.37
N LYS A 160 27.76 -3.92 5.96
CA LYS A 160 27.81 -3.67 7.41
C LYS A 160 27.37 -2.24 7.70
N LEU A 161 27.09 -1.95 8.97
CA LEU A 161 26.58 -0.65 9.42
C LEU A 161 27.49 0.53 9.03
N GLU A 162 28.82 0.35 9.09
CA GLU A 162 29.78 1.41 8.76
C GLU A 162 29.73 1.83 7.28
N ASP A 163 29.26 0.97 6.38
CA ASP A 163 29.15 1.26 4.95
C ASP A 163 27.99 2.24 4.64
N MET A 164 27.16 2.56 5.63
CA MET A 164 26.13 3.59 5.53
C MET A 164 26.72 5.01 5.51
N GLU A 165 27.92 5.19 6.08
CA GLU A 165 28.61 6.48 6.06
C GLU A 165 28.98 6.87 4.62
N GLY A 166 28.61 8.10 4.23
CA GLY A 166 28.83 8.60 2.88
C GLY A 166 27.74 8.24 1.87
N GLN A 167 26.80 7.35 2.20
CA GLN A 167 25.62 7.10 1.36
C GLN A 167 24.63 8.25 1.43
N THR A 168 24.12 8.66 0.27
CA THR A 168 22.98 9.60 0.19
C THR A 168 21.75 8.81 -0.24
N LEU A 169 20.89 8.47 0.73
CA LEU A 169 19.80 7.52 0.51
C LEU A 169 18.43 8.19 0.51
N ARG A 170 17.62 7.84 -0.48
CA ARG A 170 16.22 8.22 -0.48
C ARG A 170 15.44 7.41 0.56
N GLY A 171 14.71 8.09 1.46
CA GLY A 171 13.69 7.52 2.34
C GLY A 171 12.28 7.91 1.90
N PRO A 172 11.28 7.01 2.02
CA PRO A 172 9.89 7.31 1.63
C PRO A 172 9.16 8.22 2.60
N THR A 173 9.41 8.07 3.90
CA THR A 173 8.66 8.75 4.97
C THR A 173 9.61 9.39 5.98
N ARG A 174 9.09 10.24 6.87
CA ARG A 174 9.92 10.91 7.86
C ARG A 174 10.56 9.93 8.86
N ILE A 175 9.84 8.89 9.28
CA ILE A 175 10.37 7.87 10.20
C ILE A 175 11.54 7.13 9.56
N ILE A 176 11.36 6.69 8.32
CA ILE A 176 12.40 5.95 7.58
C ILE A 176 13.57 6.88 7.25
N THR A 177 13.31 8.16 6.95
CA THR A 177 14.35 9.17 6.74
C THR A 177 15.16 9.40 8.02
N ASP A 178 14.50 9.48 9.19
CA ASP A 178 15.17 9.60 10.48
C ASP A 178 16.00 8.33 10.82
N MET A 179 15.47 7.15 10.51
CA MET A 179 16.19 5.89 10.64
C MET A 179 17.46 5.86 9.78
N LEU A 180 17.38 6.22 8.50
CA LEU A 180 18.55 6.26 7.61
C LEU A 180 19.62 7.22 8.14
N LYS A 181 19.23 8.37 8.68
CA LYS A 181 20.13 9.32 9.33
C LYS A 181 20.81 8.71 10.57
N GLU A 182 20.05 8.05 11.42
CA GLU A 182 20.57 7.40 12.63
C GLU A 182 21.56 6.28 12.29
N LEU A 183 21.30 5.54 11.20
CA LEU A 183 22.18 4.49 10.69
C LEU A 183 23.48 5.04 10.04
N GLY A 184 23.61 6.35 9.84
CA GLY A 184 24.83 7.00 9.34
C GLY A 184 24.75 7.53 7.91
N ALA A 185 23.63 7.35 7.18
CA ALA A 185 23.47 7.89 5.85
C ALA A 185 23.02 9.35 5.86
N THR A 186 23.18 10.04 4.73
CA THR A 186 22.55 11.33 4.45
C THR A 186 21.19 11.07 3.78
N PRO A 187 20.06 11.28 4.47
CA PRO A 187 18.76 10.94 3.90
C PRO A 187 18.18 12.05 3.03
N VAL A 188 17.46 11.67 1.98
CA VAL A 188 16.67 12.55 1.12
C VAL A 188 15.23 12.04 1.04
N GLY A 189 14.27 12.84 1.48
CA GLY A 189 12.85 12.50 1.43
C GLY A 189 12.27 12.76 0.02
N LEU A 190 11.87 11.72 -0.70
CA LEU A 190 11.28 11.82 -2.03
C LEU A 190 10.16 10.78 -2.23
N PRO A 191 9.09 11.09 -3.00
CA PRO A 191 8.14 10.07 -3.43
C PRO A 191 8.77 9.12 -4.45
N LEU A 192 8.24 7.89 -4.53
CA LEU A 192 8.77 6.81 -5.37
C LEU A 192 9.04 7.21 -6.83
N PRO A 193 8.14 7.91 -7.54
CA PRO A 193 8.36 8.25 -8.96
C PRO A 193 9.57 9.14 -9.22
N ALA A 194 10.11 9.80 -8.18
CA ALA A 194 11.28 10.68 -8.32
C ALA A 194 12.62 9.92 -8.25
N ILE A 195 12.63 8.65 -7.85
CA ILE A 195 13.85 7.85 -7.64
C ILE A 195 14.71 7.77 -8.91
N PRO A 196 14.18 7.39 -10.10
CA PRO A 196 15.01 7.20 -11.29
C PRO A 196 15.75 8.48 -11.70
N GLU A 197 15.08 9.61 -11.62
CA GLU A 197 15.69 10.90 -11.94
C GLU A 197 16.75 11.30 -10.90
N ALA A 198 16.46 11.10 -9.62
CA ALA A 198 17.37 11.46 -8.53
C ALA A 198 18.67 10.63 -8.58
N LEU A 199 18.59 9.32 -8.86
CA LEU A 199 19.73 8.44 -9.10
C LEU A 199 20.51 8.90 -10.34
N SER A 200 19.85 9.03 -11.48
CA SER A 200 20.51 9.41 -12.75
C SER A 200 21.22 10.75 -12.69
N LYS A 201 20.79 11.66 -11.82
CA LYS A 201 21.41 12.98 -11.60
C LYS A 201 22.44 12.99 -10.45
N GLY A 202 22.66 11.87 -9.78
CA GLY A 202 23.55 11.78 -8.61
C GLY A 202 23.07 12.59 -7.40
N VAL A 203 21.76 12.89 -7.30
CA VAL A 203 21.17 13.54 -6.12
C VAL A 203 21.12 12.57 -4.94
N ILE A 204 20.94 11.28 -5.23
CA ILE A 204 21.02 10.17 -4.30
C ILE A 204 21.95 9.10 -4.85
N SER A 205 22.66 8.38 -3.99
CA SER A 205 23.49 7.20 -4.33
C SER A 205 22.72 5.89 -4.14
N GLY A 206 21.49 5.93 -3.65
CA GLY A 206 20.67 4.77 -3.41
C GLY A 206 19.30 5.11 -2.82
N THR A 207 18.53 4.07 -2.56
CA THR A 207 17.17 4.18 -2.03
C THR A 207 16.83 2.99 -1.16
N VAL A 208 15.79 3.13 -0.35
CA VAL A 208 15.17 2.00 0.33
C VAL A 208 13.75 1.79 -0.21
N ILE A 209 13.48 0.60 -0.74
CA ILE A 209 12.17 0.11 -1.22
C ILE A 209 12.10 -1.43 -1.08
N PRO A 210 10.90 -2.07 -1.09
CA PRO A 210 10.80 -3.53 -1.21
C PRO A 210 11.13 -3.98 -2.64
N TRP A 211 11.43 -5.27 -2.80
CA TRP A 211 11.72 -5.85 -4.11
C TRP A 211 10.56 -5.74 -5.11
N GLU A 212 9.34 -5.87 -4.62
CA GLU A 212 8.12 -5.88 -5.43
C GLU A 212 8.00 -4.66 -6.37
N VAL A 213 8.46 -3.50 -5.91
CA VAL A 213 8.30 -2.24 -6.65
C VAL A 213 9.55 -1.86 -7.48
N THR A 214 10.66 -2.58 -7.35
CA THR A 214 11.89 -2.30 -8.10
C THR A 214 11.69 -2.30 -9.63
N PRO A 215 10.85 -3.20 -10.23
CA PRO A 215 10.62 -3.17 -11.66
C PRO A 215 9.87 -1.93 -12.13
N ALA A 216 8.97 -1.37 -11.30
CA ALA A 216 8.17 -0.20 -11.66
C ALA A 216 9.02 1.07 -11.87
N VAL A 217 10.17 1.16 -11.20
CA VAL A 217 11.14 2.26 -11.29
C VAL A 217 12.44 1.84 -12.01
N LYS A 218 12.48 0.61 -12.54
CA LYS A 218 13.67 0.03 -13.21
C LYS A 218 14.94 0.15 -12.36
N LEU A 219 14.80 -0.08 -11.05
CA LEU A 219 15.88 0.20 -10.10
C LEU A 219 17.15 -0.62 -10.37
N THR A 220 17.01 -1.88 -10.74
CA THR A 220 18.10 -2.80 -11.04
C THR A 220 18.91 -2.45 -12.30
N ASP A 221 18.46 -1.44 -13.08
CA ASP A 221 19.23 -0.81 -14.16
C ASP A 221 20.05 0.38 -13.66
N LEU A 222 19.77 0.89 -12.49
CA LEU A 222 20.32 2.14 -11.95
C LEU A 222 21.32 1.91 -10.83
N VAL A 223 21.19 0.80 -10.08
CA VAL A 223 22.08 0.41 -8.98
C VAL A 223 22.35 -1.10 -9.04
N GLU A 224 23.53 -1.51 -8.59
CA GLU A 224 24.02 -2.89 -8.72
C GLU A 224 24.18 -3.62 -7.40
N HIS A 225 23.97 -2.95 -6.25
CA HIS A 225 24.14 -3.54 -4.92
C HIS A 225 22.83 -3.47 -4.13
N HIS A 226 22.50 -4.59 -3.47
CA HIS A 226 21.28 -4.74 -2.72
C HIS A 226 21.56 -5.41 -1.38
N THR A 227 20.99 -4.86 -0.28
CA THR A 227 21.23 -5.38 1.06
C THR A 227 19.91 -5.79 1.72
N GLU A 228 19.83 -7.07 2.02
CA GLU A 228 18.73 -7.73 2.74
C GLU A 228 19.10 -7.97 4.20
N PHE A 229 18.11 -8.15 5.05
CA PHE A 229 18.27 -8.38 6.49
C PHE A 229 17.75 -9.77 6.84
N SER A 230 18.58 -10.58 7.53
CA SER A 230 18.16 -11.86 8.07
C SER A 230 17.24 -11.69 9.29
N GLY A 231 16.55 -12.78 9.65
CA GLY A 231 15.64 -12.78 10.80
C GLY A 231 14.18 -12.52 10.43
N LYS A 232 13.34 -12.37 11.45
CA LYS A 232 11.88 -12.19 11.27
C LYS A 232 11.47 -10.73 11.09
N GLU A 233 12.20 -9.81 11.72
CA GLU A 233 11.83 -8.40 11.76
C GLU A 233 12.50 -7.67 10.59
N ALA A 234 11.70 -7.04 9.76
CA ALA A 234 12.20 -6.23 8.66
C ALA A 234 12.83 -4.92 9.16
N LEU A 235 13.87 -4.44 8.49
CA LEU A 235 14.46 -3.13 8.77
C LEU A 235 13.38 -2.06 8.88
N TYR A 236 12.46 -2.03 7.93
CA TYR A 236 11.32 -1.14 7.90
C TYR A 236 10.24 -1.66 6.94
N THR A 237 9.08 -1.08 7.03
CA THR A 237 8.03 -1.06 6.01
C THR A 237 7.41 0.33 5.94
N ALA A 238 6.60 0.63 4.93
CA ALA A 238 5.82 1.86 4.85
C ALA A 238 4.33 1.56 4.78
N THR A 239 3.54 2.44 5.38
CA THR A 239 2.09 2.35 5.43
C THR A 239 1.45 2.88 4.15
N ILE A 240 0.50 2.12 3.61
CA ILE A 240 -0.23 2.42 2.39
C ILE A 240 -1.72 2.33 2.68
N VAL A 241 -2.50 3.25 2.14
CA VAL A 241 -3.96 3.24 2.28
C VAL A 241 -4.65 3.41 0.94
N LEU A 242 -5.80 2.76 0.80
CA LEU A 242 -6.84 3.11 -0.16
C LEU A 242 -7.93 3.84 0.61
N VAL A 243 -8.16 5.09 0.28
CA VAL A 243 -9.18 5.93 0.93
C VAL A 243 -10.17 6.46 -0.08
N MET A 244 -11.38 6.76 0.39
CA MET A 244 -12.46 7.36 -0.37
C MET A 244 -12.87 8.70 0.28
N ASN A 245 -13.26 9.68 -0.51
CA ASN A 245 -13.87 10.91 -0.01
C ASN A 245 -15.04 10.58 0.93
N ARG A 246 -15.04 11.19 2.12
CA ARG A 246 -16.02 10.88 3.18
C ARG A 246 -17.46 11.19 2.75
N ASP A 247 -17.68 12.32 2.13
CA ASP A 247 -19.02 12.75 1.70
C ASP A 247 -19.54 11.87 0.55
N LYS A 248 -18.64 11.51 -0.39
CA LYS A 248 -18.98 10.61 -1.48
C LYS A 248 -19.38 9.23 -0.97
N TYR A 249 -18.63 8.68 0.02
CA TYR A 249 -19.00 7.43 0.68
C TYR A 249 -20.35 7.54 1.39
N ASN A 250 -20.56 8.61 2.16
CA ASN A 250 -21.80 8.82 2.90
C ASN A 250 -23.02 8.95 1.98
N ALA A 251 -22.85 9.51 0.79
CA ALA A 251 -23.90 9.69 -0.21
C ALA A 251 -24.27 8.40 -0.98
N LEU A 252 -23.50 7.31 -0.84
CA LEU A 252 -23.85 6.04 -1.48
C LEU A 252 -25.15 5.47 -0.86
N PRO A 253 -26.01 4.78 -1.67
CA PRO A 253 -27.08 3.94 -1.13
C PRO A 253 -26.55 2.92 -0.14
N ASP A 254 -27.33 2.59 0.89
CA ASP A 254 -26.88 1.71 1.98
C ASP A 254 -26.47 0.32 1.51
N ASP A 255 -27.15 -0.24 0.52
CA ASP A 255 -26.80 -1.52 -0.08
C ASP A 255 -25.48 -1.46 -0.86
N LEU A 256 -25.17 -0.34 -1.53
CA LEU A 256 -23.87 -0.15 -2.20
C LEU A 256 -22.72 0.10 -1.21
N LYS A 257 -22.99 0.79 -0.08
CA LYS A 257 -22.04 0.89 1.04
C LYS A 257 -21.70 -0.48 1.58
N ALA A 258 -22.73 -1.30 1.84
CA ALA A 258 -22.54 -2.65 2.38
C ALA A 258 -21.69 -3.54 1.44
N ILE A 259 -21.89 -3.42 0.12
CA ILE A 259 -21.08 -4.13 -0.89
C ILE A 259 -19.63 -3.62 -0.85
N LEU A 260 -19.44 -2.30 -0.88
CA LEU A 260 -18.11 -1.70 -0.86
C LEU A 260 -17.33 -2.08 0.41
N ASP A 261 -17.99 -2.04 1.57
CA ASP A 261 -17.40 -2.43 2.85
C ASP A 261 -17.05 -3.94 2.90
N ALA A 262 -17.91 -4.81 2.34
CA ALA A 262 -17.66 -6.26 2.28
C ALA A 262 -16.46 -6.65 1.43
N GLU A 263 -16.15 -5.87 0.37
CA GLU A 263 -14.98 -6.08 -0.50
C GLU A 263 -13.73 -5.33 -0.01
N SER A 264 -13.84 -4.53 1.04
CA SER A 264 -12.80 -3.64 1.59
C SER A 264 -12.29 -4.14 2.95
N GLY A 265 -11.72 -3.25 3.75
CA GLY A 265 -11.30 -3.51 5.13
C GLY A 265 -10.22 -4.58 5.25
N GLN A 266 -10.40 -5.49 6.19
CA GLN A 266 -9.46 -6.59 6.45
C GLN A 266 -9.22 -7.49 5.23
N LYS A 267 -10.26 -7.72 4.41
CA LYS A 267 -10.18 -8.54 3.19
C LYS A 267 -9.19 -7.93 2.19
N LEU A 268 -9.38 -6.66 1.86
CA LEU A 268 -8.50 -5.95 0.91
C LEU A 268 -7.08 -5.79 1.46
N SER A 269 -6.95 -5.42 2.74
CA SER A 269 -5.65 -5.19 3.37
C SER A 269 -4.77 -6.44 3.37
N ALA A 270 -5.33 -7.59 3.77
CA ALA A 270 -4.63 -8.87 3.73
C ALA A 270 -4.32 -9.35 2.30
N PHE A 271 -5.23 -9.12 1.36
CA PHE A 271 -5.02 -9.43 -0.05
C PHE A 271 -3.88 -8.59 -0.63
N ALA A 272 -3.89 -7.28 -0.41
CA ALA A 272 -2.87 -6.37 -0.91
C ALA A 272 -1.47 -6.73 -0.40
N ALA A 273 -1.33 -6.94 0.91
CA ALA A 273 -0.06 -7.32 1.51
C ALA A 273 0.47 -8.65 0.98
N ARG A 274 -0.40 -9.66 0.82
CA ARG A 274 -0.02 -10.96 0.26
C ARG A 274 0.48 -10.82 -1.17
N VAL A 275 -0.25 -10.11 -2.02
CA VAL A 275 0.15 -9.91 -3.42
C VAL A 275 1.49 -9.18 -3.50
N MET A 276 1.73 -8.14 -2.69
CA MET A 276 3.01 -7.44 -2.67
C MET A 276 4.14 -8.36 -2.23
N LEU A 277 3.95 -9.12 -1.13
CA LEU A 277 4.95 -10.09 -0.64
C LEU A 277 5.29 -11.17 -1.68
N GLU A 278 4.28 -11.73 -2.37
CA GLU A 278 4.48 -12.73 -3.43
C GLU A 278 5.24 -12.15 -4.64
N ARG A 279 5.25 -10.83 -4.82
CA ARG A 279 5.98 -10.15 -5.90
C ARG A 279 7.40 -9.73 -5.52
N ASP A 280 7.81 -9.86 -4.27
CA ASP A 280 9.20 -9.61 -3.86
C ASP A 280 10.16 -10.60 -4.55
N ALA A 281 9.86 -11.89 -4.56
CA ALA A 281 10.74 -12.90 -5.18
C ALA A 281 10.98 -12.64 -6.68
N PRO A 282 9.96 -12.38 -7.53
CA PRO A 282 10.21 -11.98 -8.92
C PRO A 282 10.99 -10.67 -9.09
N GLY A 283 10.80 -9.69 -8.18
CA GLY A 283 11.58 -8.45 -8.19
C GLY A 283 13.07 -8.69 -7.90
N ARG A 284 13.36 -9.57 -6.95
CA ARG A 284 14.71 -10.01 -6.58
C ARG A 284 15.38 -10.81 -7.71
N GLU A 285 14.65 -11.73 -8.33
CA GLU A 285 15.13 -12.54 -9.47
C GLU A 285 15.63 -11.66 -10.63
N ILE A 286 14.99 -10.55 -10.92
CA ILE A 286 15.45 -9.59 -11.94
C ILE A 286 16.84 -9.04 -11.61
N ALA A 287 17.16 -8.78 -10.35
CA ALA A 287 18.48 -8.32 -9.92
C ALA A 287 19.52 -9.45 -10.06
N GLU A 288 19.17 -10.69 -9.67
CA GLU A 288 20.02 -11.86 -9.83
C GLU A 288 20.35 -12.14 -11.30
N ASP A 289 19.35 -12.13 -12.16
CA ASP A 289 19.50 -12.36 -13.62
C ASP A 289 20.40 -11.31 -14.28
N LYS A 290 20.48 -10.12 -13.73
CA LYS A 290 21.39 -9.05 -14.18
C LYS A 290 22.82 -9.21 -13.64
N GLY A 291 23.02 -10.09 -12.66
CA GLY A 291 24.30 -10.27 -11.98
C GLY A 291 24.58 -9.19 -10.93
N ASN A 292 23.55 -8.48 -10.44
CA ASN A 292 23.68 -7.52 -9.36
C ASN A 292 24.09 -8.26 -8.06
N GLU A 293 24.85 -7.59 -7.21
CA GLU A 293 25.27 -8.15 -5.92
C GLU A 293 24.15 -8.06 -4.90
N ILE A 294 23.81 -9.17 -4.27
CA ILE A 294 22.83 -9.23 -3.18
C ILE A 294 23.51 -9.75 -1.91
N VAL A 295 23.60 -8.91 -0.91
CA VAL A 295 24.15 -9.23 0.41
C VAL A 295 23.00 -9.44 1.38
N VAL A 296 23.03 -10.55 2.14
CA VAL A 296 22.12 -10.79 3.26
C VAL A 296 22.91 -10.60 4.54
N LEU A 297 22.58 -9.59 5.32
CA LEU A 297 23.23 -9.34 6.62
C LEU A 297 22.89 -10.48 7.58
N ASP A 298 23.87 -10.99 8.30
CA ASP A 298 23.67 -12.02 9.29
C ASP A 298 23.00 -11.47 10.58
N GLU A 299 22.56 -12.35 11.46
CA GLU A 299 21.84 -11.98 12.69
C GLU A 299 22.68 -11.10 13.62
N ALA A 300 24.00 -11.28 13.64
CA ALA A 300 24.90 -10.48 14.48
C ALA A 300 24.99 -9.03 13.98
N GLU A 301 25.10 -8.86 12.66
CA GLU A 301 25.08 -7.53 12.05
C GLU A 301 23.70 -6.88 12.18
N VAL A 302 22.62 -7.61 11.93
CA VAL A 302 21.25 -7.09 12.13
C VAL A 302 21.02 -6.62 13.57
N ALA A 303 21.57 -7.32 14.57
CA ALA A 303 21.48 -6.87 15.97
C ALA A 303 22.16 -5.50 16.20
N ARG A 304 23.30 -5.23 15.56
CA ARG A 304 23.96 -3.91 15.59
C ARG A 304 23.09 -2.81 15.00
N TRP A 305 22.43 -3.10 13.87
CA TRP A 305 21.50 -2.17 13.21
C TRP A 305 20.29 -1.88 14.11
N LYS A 306 19.72 -2.88 14.77
CA LYS A 306 18.63 -2.72 15.74
C LYS A 306 19.02 -1.81 16.90
N GLU A 307 20.20 -2.05 17.49
CA GLU A 307 20.70 -1.20 18.56
C GLU A 307 20.89 0.26 18.10
N LYS A 308 21.50 0.44 16.92
CA LYS A 308 21.74 1.77 16.33
C LYS A 308 20.46 2.52 16.01
N ALA A 309 19.37 1.82 15.65
CA ALA A 309 18.09 2.43 15.32
C ALA A 309 17.20 2.78 16.54
N GLN A 310 17.53 2.32 17.75
CA GLN A 310 16.72 2.57 18.96
C GLN A 310 16.42 4.05 19.23
N PRO A 311 17.34 5.01 19.01
CA PRO A 311 17.04 6.43 19.21
C PRO A 311 15.90 6.96 18.35
N VAL A 312 15.59 6.34 17.20
CA VAL A 312 14.45 6.72 16.35
C VAL A 312 13.13 6.48 17.10
N ILE A 313 13.02 5.32 17.73
CA ILE A 313 11.83 4.93 18.51
C ILE A 313 11.64 5.88 19.70
N ALA A 314 12.72 6.17 20.42
CA ALA A 314 12.67 7.08 21.57
C ALA A 314 12.22 8.50 21.16
N ARG A 315 12.78 9.05 20.07
CA ARG A 315 12.37 10.37 19.54
C ARG A 315 10.91 10.37 19.09
N TRP A 316 10.44 9.30 18.44
CA TRP A 316 9.04 9.20 18.05
C TRP A 316 8.11 9.16 19.27
N ILE A 317 8.45 8.41 20.34
CA ILE A 317 7.68 8.38 21.60
C ILE A 317 7.57 9.78 22.18
N ASP A 318 8.69 10.50 22.30
CA ASP A 318 8.72 11.88 22.83
C ASP A 318 7.87 12.82 21.97
N GLU A 319 7.97 12.71 20.65
CA GLU A 319 7.23 13.57 19.71
C GLU A 319 5.72 13.33 19.80
N VAL A 320 5.27 12.08 19.76
CA VAL A 320 3.84 11.77 19.86
C VAL A 320 3.31 12.08 21.26
N GLY A 321 4.15 11.90 22.31
CA GLY A 321 3.86 12.30 23.67
C GLY A 321 3.57 13.81 23.80
N SER A 322 4.30 14.64 23.06
CA SER A 322 4.04 16.08 23.00
C SER A 322 2.67 16.45 22.41
N LYS A 323 2.09 15.53 21.64
CA LYS A 323 0.74 15.63 21.03
C LYS A 323 -0.35 14.94 21.88
N GLY A 324 0.01 14.47 23.09
CA GLY A 324 -0.92 13.77 23.99
C GLY A 324 -1.19 12.31 23.63
N ILE A 325 -0.33 11.68 22.83
CA ILE A 325 -0.40 10.27 22.45
C ILE A 325 0.58 9.48 23.32
N ASP A 326 0.12 8.43 23.97
CA ASP A 326 0.98 7.48 24.68
C ASP A 326 1.67 6.57 23.67
N GLY A 327 2.90 6.92 23.29
CA GLY A 327 3.67 6.22 22.26
C GLY A 327 4.07 4.80 22.67
N GLU A 328 4.40 4.57 23.95
CA GLU A 328 4.76 3.25 24.47
C GLU A 328 3.53 2.31 24.43
N ALA A 329 2.40 2.77 24.93
CA ALA A 329 1.16 2.00 24.87
C ALA A 329 0.74 1.67 23.43
N LEU A 330 0.93 2.62 22.50
CA LEU A 330 0.60 2.41 21.09
C LEU A 330 1.54 1.37 20.42
N ILE A 331 2.83 1.38 20.75
CA ILE A 331 3.79 0.34 20.30
C ILE A 331 3.35 -1.04 20.79
N GLU A 332 3.03 -1.18 22.07
CA GLU A 332 2.59 -2.47 22.64
C GLU A 332 1.24 -2.92 22.04
N GLN A 333 0.32 -2.01 21.78
CA GLN A 333 -0.93 -2.29 21.08
C GLN A 333 -0.65 -2.79 19.64
N ALA A 334 0.20 -2.12 18.88
CA ALA A 334 0.55 -2.53 17.52
C ALA A 334 1.20 -3.91 17.50
N LYS A 335 2.15 -4.19 18.39
CA LYS A 335 2.78 -5.52 18.53
C LYS A 335 1.75 -6.60 18.91
N ALA A 336 0.86 -6.32 19.85
CA ALA A 336 -0.19 -7.27 20.25
C ALA A 336 -1.15 -7.58 19.09
N LEU A 337 -1.51 -6.57 18.28
CA LEU A 337 -2.32 -6.76 17.08
C LEU A 337 -1.59 -7.57 16.01
N ILE A 338 -0.31 -7.30 15.76
CA ILE A 338 0.53 -8.07 14.82
C ILE A 338 0.57 -9.54 15.27
N ALA A 339 0.88 -9.80 16.54
CA ALA A 339 0.92 -11.15 17.11
C ALA A 339 -0.46 -11.85 17.04
N LYS A 340 -1.56 -11.14 17.32
CA LYS A 340 -2.94 -11.65 17.16
C LYS A 340 -3.21 -12.16 15.75
N HIS A 341 -2.64 -11.53 14.74
CA HIS A 341 -2.82 -11.89 13.34
C HIS A 341 -1.78 -12.87 12.79
N GLY A 342 -0.89 -13.39 13.63
CA GLY A 342 0.08 -14.46 13.30
C GLY A 342 1.46 -13.97 12.88
N GLY A 343 1.83 -12.74 13.23
CA GLY A 343 3.13 -12.13 12.99
C GLY A 343 4.19 -12.43 14.07
#